data_fcb960e898ad4c3b3191aba790c0c03c
#
_entry.id   fcb960e898ad4c3b3191aba790c0c03c
#
_cell.length_a   1.000
_cell.length_b   1.000
_cell.length_c   1.000
_cell.angle_alpha   90.00
_cell.angle_beta   90.00
_cell.angle_gamma   90.00
#
_symmetry.space_group_name_H-M   'P 1'
#
loop_
_entity.id
_entity.type
_entity.pdbx_description
1 polymer ?
#
loop_
_entity_poly.entity_id
_entity_poly.type
_entity_poly.pdbx_seq_one_letter_code
_entity_poly.pdbx_strand_id
1 'polypeptide(L)'
;MSEALLSLNGVSVRRGSSMVLNDVSLDVTSGQLVLLKDKNGAGKSTIIEVAAGLLPLEKGEVLHNDEVLIDESGRSKRPKSAFGLTLQSDGCVGSLRVEEHLLNALDLAGGRFDVNPWLERYNLAHRKHDLIAHLSGGQRRKVAMLAGILPGFVGQAPRILLLDEPAAGLDATSRTLLVEDLHKLRNRGNAILL
;
A
#
# COMPACT_ATOMS: atom_id res chain seq x y z
N MET A 1 -14.94 -18.02 -11.11
CA MET A 1 -13.90 -16.98 -11.35
C MET A 1 -13.73 -16.27 -10.02
N SER A 2 -12.51 -16.05 -9.54
CA SER A 2 -12.29 -15.29 -8.30
C SER A 2 -12.63 -13.82 -8.57
N GLU A 3 -13.43 -13.25 -7.69
CA GLU A 3 -13.87 -11.85 -7.74
C GLU A 3 -12.66 -10.90 -7.56
N ALA A 4 -12.57 -9.84 -8.34
CA ALA A 4 -11.48 -8.87 -8.22
C ALA A 4 -11.68 -8.04 -6.95
N LEU A 5 -10.62 -7.91 -6.15
CA LEU A 5 -10.63 -7.03 -4.98
C LEU A 5 -10.29 -5.59 -5.36
N LEU A 6 -9.46 -5.41 -6.39
CA LEU A 6 -9.10 -4.11 -6.96
C LEU A 6 -9.36 -4.15 -8.47
N SER A 7 -10.11 -3.18 -8.98
CA SER A 7 -10.29 -2.99 -10.42
C SER A 7 -10.03 -1.54 -10.82
N LEU A 8 -9.25 -1.37 -11.86
CA LEU A 8 -9.08 -0.13 -12.60
C LEU A 8 -9.70 -0.36 -13.98
N ASN A 9 -10.67 0.46 -14.38
CA ASN A 9 -11.40 0.32 -15.63
C ASN A 9 -11.19 1.55 -16.51
N GLY A 10 -10.46 1.44 -17.62
CA GLY A 10 -10.24 2.49 -18.60
C GLY A 10 -9.62 3.77 -18.03
N VAL A 11 -8.77 3.64 -17.03
CA VAL A 11 -8.22 4.75 -16.24
C VAL A 11 -7.28 5.60 -17.07
N SER A 12 -7.57 6.92 -17.14
CA SER A 12 -6.71 7.92 -17.76
C SER A 12 -6.40 9.05 -16.77
N VAL A 13 -5.13 9.41 -16.66
CA VAL A 13 -4.63 10.41 -15.70
C VAL A 13 -3.63 11.34 -16.36
N ARG A 14 -3.80 12.63 -16.12
CA ARG A 14 -2.86 13.66 -16.53
C ARG A 14 -2.14 14.28 -15.32
N ARG A 15 -0.84 14.55 -15.47
CA ARG A 15 -0.07 15.36 -14.53
C ARG A 15 0.46 16.59 -15.25
N GLY A 16 -0.09 17.75 -14.92
CA GLY A 16 0.13 18.98 -15.69
C GLY A 16 -0.34 18.82 -17.13
N SER A 17 0.52 19.07 -18.10
CA SER A 17 0.20 18.92 -19.53
C SER A 17 0.38 17.49 -20.08
N SER A 18 0.99 16.57 -19.31
CA SER A 18 1.37 15.25 -19.81
C SER A 18 0.35 14.19 -19.40
N MET A 19 -0.12 13.38 -20.36
CA MET A 19 -0.87 12.15 -20.11
C MET A 19 0.11 11.10 -19.54
N VAL A 20 -0.13 10.66 -18.30
CA VAL A 20 0.72 9.67 -17.61
C VAL A 20 0.13 8.27 -17.70
N LEU A 21 -1.20 8.16 -17.58
CA LEU A 21 -1.94 6.93 -17.83
C LEU A 21 -2.96 7.19 -18.92
N ASN A 22 -3.10 6.25 -19.85
CA ASN A 22 -4.05 6.36 -20.96
C ASN A 22 -4.76 5.02 -21.17
N ASP A 23 -6.04 4.97 -20.81
CA ASP A 23 -6.93 3.81 -20.97
C ASP A 23 -6.38 2.53 -20.30
N VAL A 24 -5.92 2.64 -19.05
CA VAL A 24 -5.33 1.53 -18.31
C VAL A 24 -6.43 0.75 -17.61
N SER A 25 -6.46 -0.57 -17.84
CA SER A 25 -7.33 -1.50 -17.14
C SER A 25 -6.50 -2.59 -16.45
N LEU A 26 -6.83 -2.89 -15.19
CA LEU A 26 -6.12 -3.85 -14.36
C LEU A 26 -7.04 -4.40 -13.29
N ASP A 27 -7.06 -5.73 -13.16
CA ASP A 27 -7.72 -6.42 -12.05
C ASP A 27 -6.70 -7.13 -11.16
N VAL A 28 -6.89 -7.05 -9.85
CA VAL A 28 -6.13 -7.82 -8.87
C VAL A 28 -7.10 -8.61 -8.01
N THR A 29 -7.06 -9.93 -8.17
CA THR A 29 -7.97 -10.85 -7.48
C THR A 29 -7.42 -11.29 -6.12
N SER A 30 -8.27 -11.91 -5.32
CA SER A 30 -7.88 -12.52 -4.03
C SER A 30 -6.71 -13.49 -4.21
N GLY A 31 -5.67 -13.36 -3.37
CA GLY A 31 -4.47 -14.19 -3.40
C GLY A 31 -3.52 -13.93 -4.57
N GLN A 32 -3.74 -12.83 -5.30
CA GLN A 32 -2.87 -12.43 -6.40
C GLN A 32 -1.86 -11.37 -5.95
N LEU A 33 -0.64 -11.47 -6.49
CA LEU A 33 0.40 -10.45 -6.39
C LEU A 33 0.76 -10.01 -7.80
N VAL A 34 0.51 -8.75 -8.10
CA VAL A 34 0.81 -8.11 -9.38
C VAL A 34 2.01 -7.17 -9.21
N LEU A 35 3.04 -7.40 -10.00
CA LEU A 35 4.24 -6.56 -10.04
C LEU A 35 4.19 -5.64 -11.27
N LEU A 36 4.13 -4.33 -11.03
CA LEU A 36 4.23 -3.33 -12.09
C LEU A 36 5.68 -3.23 -12.57
N LYS A 37 5.94 -3.69 -13.79
CA LYS A 37 7.26 -3.66 -14.42
C LYS A 37 7.26 -2.67 -15.56
N ASP A 38 8.06 -1.62 -15.42
CA ASP A 38 8.38 -0.71 -16.53
C ASP A 38 9.57 0.18 -16.15
N LYS A 39 10.05 0.96 -17.12
CA LYS A 39 11.12 1.94 -16.89
C LYS A 39 10.70 2.99 -15.85
N ASN A 40 11.69 3.57 -15.17
CA ASN A 40 11.42 4.66 -14.23
C ASN A 40 10.70 5.82 -14.94
N GLY A 41 9.64 6.34 -14.31
CA GLY A 41 8.80 7.39 -14.89
C GLY A 41 7.62 6.93 -15.75
N ALA A 42 7.42 5.62 -15.93
CA ALA A 42 6.34 5.06 -16.75
C ALA A 42 4.95 5.02 -16.09
N GLY A 43 4.74 5.72 -14.96
CA GLY A 43 3.43 5.81 -14.32
C GLY A 43 3.13 4.79 -13.22
N LYS A 44 4.09 3.94 -12.81
CA LYS A 44 3.86 2.94 -11.73
C LYS A 44 3.32 3.55 -10.44
N SER A 45 4.01 4.57 -9.90
CA SER A 45 3.54 5.30 -8.71
C SER A 45 2.18 5.95 -8.95
N THR A 46 1.91 6.44 -10.16
CA THR A 46 0.61 7.01 -10.53
C THR A 46 -0.50 5.95 -10.49
N ILE A 47 -0.22 4.71 -10.93
CA ILE A 47 -1.18 3.60 -10.82
C ILE A 47 -1.48 3.31 -9.34
N ILE A 48 -0.47 3.23 -8.47
CA ILE A 48 -0.63 3.03 -7.02
C ILE A 48 -1.44 4.17 -6.38
N GLU A 49 -1.10 5.42 -6.69
CA GLU A 49 -1.78 6.60 -6.15
C GLU A 49 -3.25 6.68 -6.60
N VAL A 50 -3.53 6.33 -7.85
CA VAL A 50 -4.89 6.24 -8.39
C VAL A 50 -5.66 5.10 -7.71
N ALA A 51 -5.06 3.91 -7.63
CA ALA A 51 -5.65 2.77 -6.94
C ALA A 51 -5.95 3.06 -5.46
N ALA A 52 -5.19 3.96 -4.82
CA ALA A 52 -5.42 4.43 -3.45
C ALA A 52 -6.45 5.58 -3.35
N GLY A 53 -6.97 6.09 -4.48
CA GLY A 53 -7.90 7.22 -4.48
C GLY A 53 -7.25 8.58 -4.20
N LEU A 54 -5.92 8.69 -4.33
CA LEU A 54 -5.15 9.90 -4.03
C LEU A 54 -5.05 10.88 -5.20
N LEU A 55 -5.37 10.44 -6.42
CA LEU A 55 -5.35 11.25 -7.63
C LEU A 55 -6.69 11.21 -8.35
N PRO A 56 -7.17 12.36 -8.85
CA PRO A 56 -8.37 12.39 -9.69
C PRO A 56 -8.10 11.74 -11.05
N LEU A 57 -9.17 11.21 -11.66
CA LEU A 57 -9.14 10.66 -13.01
C LEU A 57 -9.64 11.70 -14.03
N GLU A 58 -9.16 11.62 -15.28
CA GLU A 58 -9.81 12.25 -16.42
C GLU A 58 -10.90 11.35 -17.02
N LYS A 59 -10.69 10.02 -16.95
CA LYS A 59 -11.63 8.98 -17.43
C LYS A 59 -11.43 7.70 -16.64
N GLY A 60 -12.45 6.86 -16.70
CA GLY A 60 -12.44 5.55 -16.09
C GLY A 60 -12.90 5.59 -14.63
N GLU A 61 -12.76 4.48 -13.96
CA GLU A 61 -13.16 4.30 -12.56
C GLU A 61 -12.20 3.37 -11.82
N VAL A 62 -12.23 3.47 -10.49
CA VAL A 62 -11.50 2.56 -9.59
C VAL A 62 -12.49 1.95 -8.61
N LEU A 63 -12.43 0.63 -8.47
CA LEU A 63 -13.26 -0.11 -7.54
C LEU A 63 -12.40 -0.86 -6.52
N HIS A 64 -12.85 -0.87 -5.26
CA HIS A 64 -12.36 -1.72 -4.18
C HIS A 64 -13.50 -2.64 -3.73
N ASN A 65 -13.34 -3.96 -3.86
CA ASN A 65 -14.36 -4.96 -3.51
C ASN A 65 -15.72 -4.63 -4.18
N ASP A 66 -15.71 -4.38 -5.49
CA ASP A 66 -16.86 -3.95 -6.31
C ASP A 66 -17.51 -2.61 -5.92
N GLU A 67 -16.92 -1.90 -4.95
CA GLU A 67 -17.39 -0.57 -4.58
C GLU A 67 -16.56 0.53 -5.24
N VAL A 68 -17.24 1.46 -5.88
CA VAL A 68 -16.60 2.58 -6.58
C VAL A 68 -15.87 3.49 -5.60
N LEU A 69 -14.53 3.51 -5.71
CA LEU A 69 -13.65 4.43 -4.99
C LEU A 69 -13.48 5.76 -5.73
N ILE A 70 -13.29 5.71 -7.04
CA ILE A 70 -13.29 6.89 -7.92
C ILE A 70 -14.26 6.61 -9.05
N ASP A 71 -15.23 7.53 -9.27
CA ASP A 71 -16.22 7.40 -10.32
C ASP A 71 -15.74 8.01 -11.65
N GLU A 72 -16.50 7.77 -12.73
CA GLU A 72 -16.21 8.28 -14.07
C GLU A 72 -16.09 9.82 -14.16
N SER A 73 -16.60 10.55 -13.16
CA SER A 73 -16.41 12.00 -13.04
C SER A 73 -15.09 12.40 -12.39
N GLY A 74 -14.24 11.41 -12.02
CA GLY A 74 -12.97 11.60 -11.36
C GLY A 74 -13.08 11.93 -9.88
N ARG A 75 -14.26 11.80 -9.26
CA ARG A 75 -14.48 12.11 -7.86
C ARG A 75 -14.14 10.91 -6.97
N SER A 76 -13.23 11.13 -6.03
CA SER A 76 -12.91 10.14 -5.00
C SER A 76 -14.03 10.07 -3.96
N LYS A 77 -14.37 8.84 -3.57
CA LYS A 77 -15.24 8.53 -2.43
C LYS A 77 -14.39 8.00 -1.27
N ARG A 78 -14.94 8.08 -0.07
CA ARG A 78 -14.26 7.46 1.08
C ARG A 78 -14.30 5.94 0.91
N PRO A 79 -13.13 5.24 0.98
CA PRO A 79 -13.13 3.78 0.89
C PRO A 79 -13.90 3.20 2.06
N LYS A 80 -14.79 2.24 1.79
CA LYS A 80 -15.55 1.53 2.81
C LYS A 80 -14.73 0.40 3.44
N SER A 81 -13.79 -0.15 2.67
CA SER A 81 -12.87 -1.20 3.12
C SER A 81 -11.49 -0.61 3.35
N ALA A 82 -10.86 -0.96 4.47
CA ALA A 82 -9.49 -0.56 4.72
C ALA A 82 -8.53 -1.31 3.80
N PHE A 83 -7.48 -0.63 3.37
CA PHE A 83 -6.40 -1.18 2.56
C PHE A 83 -5.04 -0.78 3.14
N GLY A 84 -3.99 -1.51 2.79
CA GLY A 84 -2.61 -1.13 3.13
C GLY A 84 -2.01 -0.26 2.04
N LEU A 85 -1.24 0.76 2.42
CA LEU A 85 -0.61 1.67 1.48
C LEU A 85 0.82 1.99 1.90
N THR A 86 1.76 1.82 0.97
CA THR A 86 3.12 2.35 1.07
C THR A 86 3.38 3.22 -0.15
N LEU A 87 3.74 4.48 0.05
CA LEU A 87 4.12 5.39 -1.02
C LEU A 87 5.65 5.46 -1.16
N GLN A 88 6.12 5.96 -2.29
CA GLN A 88 7.54 6.21 -2.52
C GLN A 88 8.11 7.24 -1.53
N SER A 89 7.35 8.31 -1.24
CA SER A 89 7.60 9.15 -0.06
C SER A 89 7.13 8.37 1.17
N ASP A 90 7.92 8.35 2.24
CA ASP A 90 7.69 7.51 3.43
C ASP A 90 6.25 7.49 3.96
N GLY A 91 5.46 8.55 3.78
CA GLY A 91 4.08 8.66 4.28
C GLY A 91 3.97 8.62 5.81
N CYS A 92 5.12 8.64 6.50
CA CYS A 92 5.16 8.59 7.95
C CYS A 92 4.91 9.95 8.59
N VAL A 93 4.17 9.95 9.71
CA VAL A 93 3.94 11.15 10.51
C VAL A 93 5.09 11.31 11.50
N GLY A 94 6.00 12.25 11.25
CA GLY A 94 7.23 12.44 12.01
C GLY A 94 7.05 12.71 13.50
N SER A 95 5.91 13.30 13.90
CA SER A 95 5.57 13.61 15.30
C SER A 95 5.03 12.42 16.10
N LEU A 96 4.74 11.30 15.45
CA LEU A 96 4.32 10.06 16.11
C LEU A 96 5.53 9.21 16.51
N ARG A 97 5.36 8.38 17.55
CA ARG A 97 6.29 7.31 17.87
C ARG A 97 6.11 6.16 16.88
N VAL A 98 7.16 5.35 16.71
CA VAL A 98 7.13 4.19 15.81
C VAL A 98 5.94 3.29 16.11
N GLU A 99 5.76 2.90 17.37
CA GLU A 99 4.64 2.04 17.78
C GLU A 99 3.28 2.69 17.51
N GLU A 100 3.13 3.95 17.87
CA GLU A 100 1.87 4.71 17.67
C GLU A 100 1.48 4.75 16.19
N HIS A 101 2.44 4.98 15.31
CA HIS A 101 2.21 5.02 13.86
C HIS A 101 1.72 3.67 13.32
N LEU A 102 2.35 2.56 13.75
CA LEU A 102 1.93 1.22 13.34
C LEU A 102 0.56 0.84 13.92
N LEU A 103 0.29 1.18 15.19
CA LEU A 103 -1.01 0.95 15.80
C LEU A 103 -2.11 1.75 15.11
N ASN A 104 -1.85 3.00 14.70
CA ASN A 104 -2.81 3.80 13.93
C ASN A 104 -3.13 3.14 12.57
N ALA A 105 -2.14 2.56 11.89
CA ALA A 105 -2.38 1.82 10.65
C ALA A 105 -3.28 0.58 10.88
N LEU A 106 -3.09 -0.12 11.99
CA LEU A 106 -3.92 -1.25 12.38
C LEU A 106 -5.35 -0.82 12.77
N ASP A 107 -5.50 0.29 13.50
CA ASP A 107 -6.81 0.84 13.87
C ASP A 107 -7.63 1.24 12.63
N LEU A 108 -6.98 1.90 11.66
CA LEU A 108 -7.60 2.21 10.38
C LEU A 108 -8.01 0.94 9.62
N ALA A 109 -7.29 -0.16 9.83
CA ALA A 109 -7.63 -1.48 9.29
C ALA A 109 -8.72 -2.20 10.10
N GLY A 110 -9.25 -1.61 11.15
CA GLY A 110 -10.33 -2.17 11.96
C GLY A 110 -9.90 -3.29 12.92
N GLY A 111 -8.64 -3.30 13.37
CA GLY A 111 -8.18 -4.28 14.36
C GLY A 111 -6.82 -3.93 14.93
N ARG A 112 -6.45 -4.60 16.01
CA ARG A 112 -5.14 -4.46 16.68
C ARG A 112 -4.54 -5.81 16.98
N PHE A 113 -3.21 -5.85 16.94
CA PHE A 113 -2.40 -6.93 17.48
C PHE A 113 -1.06 -6.37 17.97
N ASP A 114 -0.29 -7.18 18.68
CA ASP A 114 1.04 -6.78 19.17
C ASP A 114 2.01 -6.58 18.00
N VAL A 115 2.54 -5.36 17.88
CA VAL A 115 3.51 -5.01 16.83
C VAL A 115 4.96 -5.34 17.22
N ASN A 116 5.24 -5.71 18.48
CA ASN A 116 6.59 -6.00 18.95
C ASN A 116 7.29 -7.10 18.13
N PRO A 117 6.66 -8.24 17.79
CA PRO A 117 7.29 -9.27 16.97
C PRO A 117 7.73 -8.75 15.58
N TRP A 118 7.00 -7.79 15.02
CA TRP A 118 7.33 -7.15 13.74
C TRP A 118 8.49 -6.17 13.89
N LEU A 119 8.50 -5.40 14.98
CA LEU A 119 9.62 -4.50 15.30
C LEU A 119 10.92 -5.28 15.54
N GLU A 120 10.86 -6.42 16.25
CA GLU A 120 12.00 -7.31 16.43
C GLU A 120 12.47 -7.90 15.10
N ARG A 121 11.53 -8.45 14.30
CA ARG A 121 11.82 -9.05 12.99
C ARG A 121 12.57 -8.11 12.05
N TYR A 122 12.22 -6.81 12.05
CA TYR A 122 12.83 -5.79 11.19
C TYR A 122 13.92 -4.96 11.89
N ASN A 123 14.38 -5.40 13.08
CA ASN A 123 15.41 -4.73 13.89
C ASN A 123 15.05 -3.25 14.19
N LEU A 124 13.82 -3.02 14.63
CA LEU A 124 13.28 -1.72 15.04
C LEU A 124 12.83 -1.67 16.52
N ALA A 125 12.91 -2.80 17.27
CA ALA A 125 12.41 -2.89 18.65
C ALA A 125 13.04 -1.83 19.57
N HIS A 126 14.35 -1.56 19.40
CA HIS A 126 15.09 -0.54 20.16
C HIS A 126 14.66 0.90 19.82
N ARG A 127 13.88 1.11 18.78
CA ARG A 127 13.33 2.39 18.32
C ARG A 127 11.84 2.56 18.56
N LYS A 128 11.20 1.57 19.18
CA LYS A 128 9.76 1.50 19.38
C LYS A 128 9.12 2.79 19.89
N HIS A 129 9.77 3.44 20.84
CA HIS A 129 9.28 4.65 21.51
C HIS A 129 9.89 5.96 20.96
N ASP A 130 10.77 5.86 19.95
CA ASP A 130 11.37 7.04 19.33
C ASP A 130 10.38 7.72 18.39
N LEU A 131 10.50 9.05 18.27
CA LEU A 131 9.78 9.79 17.24
C LEU A 131 10.29 9.41 15.84
N ILE A 132 9.40 9.23 14.89
CA ILE A 132 9.75 8.89 13.51
C ILE A 132 10.69 9.92 12.89
N ALA A 133 10.53 11.20 13.24
CA ALA A 133 11.44 12.28 12.80
C ALA A 133 12.92 12.02 13.18
N HIS A 134 13.19 11.25 14.23
CA HIS A 134 14.54 10.94 14.71
C HIS A 134 15.16 9.67 14.10
N LEU A 135 14.42 8.96 13.25
CA LEU A 135 14.88 7.75 12.59
C LEU A 135 15.79 8.07 11.39
N SER A 136 16.73 7.16 11.12
CA SER A 136 17.44 7.17 9.83
C SER A 136 16.47 6.92 8.67
N GLY A 137 16.87 7.30 7.44
CA GLY A 137 16.03 7.07 6.25
C GLY A 137 15.64 5.60 6.07
N GLY A 138 16.59 4.67 6.27
CA GLY A 138 16.31 3.23 6.20
C GLY A 138 15.36 2.74 7.31
N GLN A 139 15.48 3.26 8.53
CA GLN A 139 14.55 2.93 9.61
C GLN A 139 13.14 3.46 9.33
N ARG A 140 13.01 4.72 8.86
CA ARG A 140 11.72 5.27 8.43
C ARG A 140 11.09 4.44 7.32
N ARG A 141 11.90 4.03 6.34
CA ARG A 141 11.41 3.20 5.24
C ARG A 141 10.86 1.84 5.72
N LYS A 142 11.51 1.21 6.72
CA LYS A 142 11.00 0.00 7.37
C LYS A 142 9.66 0.25 8.08
N VAL A 143 9.52 1.38 8.79
CA VAL A 143 8.26 1.75 9.45
C VAL A 143 7.15 1.99 8.42
N ALA A 144 7.42 2.74 7.34
CA ALA A 144 6.47 2.99 6.26
C ALA A 144 6.00 1.68 5.59
N MET A 145 6.95 0.80 5.28
CA MET A 145 6.66 -0.50 4.71
C MET A 145 5.81 -1.35 5.66
N LEU A 146 6.14 -1.42 6.95
CA LEU A 146 5.34 -2.13 7.95
C LEU A 146 3.93 -1.56 8.05
N ALA A 147 3.76 -0.23 8.11
CA ALA A 147 2.44 0.41 8.13
C ALA A 147 1.59 0.02 6.90
N GLY A 148 2.21 -0.20 5.75
CA GLY A 148 1.51 -0.63 4.53
C GLY A 148 1.15 -2.12 4.49
N ILE A 149 1.96 -3.01 5.07
CA ILE A 149 1.71 -4.45 5.00
C ILE A 149 0.92 -5.02 6.19
N LEU A 150 1.06 -4.45 7.40
CA LEU A 150 0.40 -4.94 8.61
C LEU A 150 -1.14 -4.98 8.51
N PRO A 151 -1.82 -4.03 7.83
CA PRO A 151 -3.25 -4.13 7.58
C PRO A 151 -3.70 -5.46 6.97
N GLY A 152 -2.89 -6.06 6.11
CA GLY A 152 -3.18 -7.37 5.50
C GLY A 152 -3.15 -8.56 6.46
N PHE A 153 -2.67 -8.37 7.69
CA PHE A 153 -2.70 -9.39 8.74
C PHE A 153 -3.88 -9.22 9.71
N VAL A 154 -4.66 -8.13 9.59
CA VAL A 154 -5.82 -7.87 10.45
C VAL A 154 -7.00 -8.72 10.01
N GLY A 155 -7.56 -9.50 10.95
CA GLY A 155 -8.75 -10.33 10.70
C GLY A 155 -8.52 -11.46 9.70
N GLN A 156 -9.60 -11.97 9.12
CA GLN A 156 -9.59 -13.07 8.14
C GLN A 156 -9.98 -12.63 6.72
N ALA A 157 -10.66 -11.50 6.58
CA ALA A 157 -11.08 -11.00 5.28
C ALA A 157 -9.87 -10.52 4.46
N PRO A 158 -9.79 -10.89 3.16
CA PRO A 158 -8.76 -10.39 2.25
C PRO A 158 -8.78 -8.87 2.14
N ARG A 159 -7.60 -8.28 1.96
CA ARG A 159 -7.42 -6.83 1.80
C ARG A 159 -6.63 -6.51 0.55
N ILE A 160 -6.75 -5.27 0.12
CA ILE A 160 -5.93 -4.70 -0.93
C ILE A 160 -4.67 -4.11 -0.29
N LEU A 161 -3.50 -4.39 -0.85
CA LEU A 161 -2.22 -3.82 -0.46
C LEU A 161 -1.58 -3.12 -1.67
N LEU A 162 -1.40 -1.82 -1.57
CA LEU A 162 -0.87 -0.94 -2.60
C LEU A 162 0.53 -0.48 -2.15
N LEU A 163 1.57 -1.00 -2.79
CA LEU A 163 2.94 -0.88 -2.28
C LEU A 163 3.87 -0.30 -3.35
N ASP A 164 4.15 1.00 -3.28
CA ASP A 164 5.06 1.67 -4.22
C ASP A 164 6.52 1.50 -3.77
N GLU A 165 7.27 0.68 -4.52
CA GLU A 165 8.67 0.35 -4.26
C GLU A 165 8.97 -0.04 -2.80
N PRO A 166 8.23 -0.97 -2.18
CA PRO A 166 8.33 -1.24 -0.73
C PRO A 166 9.71 -1.70 -0.28
N ALA A 167 10.54 -2.23 -1.21
CA ALA A 167 11.90 -2.68 -0.95
C ALA A 167 12.97 -1.58 -1.09
N ALA A 168 12.61 -0.38 -1.58
CA ALA A 168 13.56 0.71 -1.76
C ALA A 168 14.12 1.17 -0.40
N GLY A 169 15.44 1.36 -0.31
CA GLY A 169 16.12 1.79 0.92
C GLY A 169 16.20 0.74 2.04
N LEU A 170 15.71 -0.49 1.83
CA LEU A 170 15.87 -1.58 2.78
C LEU A 170 17.23 -2.27 2.63
N ASP A 171 17.80 -2.73 3.76
CA ASP A 171 18.96 -3.64 3.76
C ASP A 171 18.60 -5.03 3.20
N ALA A 172 19.61 -5.85 2.87
CA ALA A 172 19.42 -7.16 2.25
C ALA A 172 18.54 -8.09 3.10
N THR A 173 18.75 -8.12 4.41
CA THR A 173 17.97 -8.94 5.34
C THR A 173 16.50 -8.51 5.33
N SER A 174 16.22 -7.22 5.46
CA SER A 174 14.85 -6.69 5.43
C SER A 174 14.14 -6.93 4.09
N ARG A 175 14.86 -6.93 2.96
CA ARG A 175 14.28 -7.30 1.65
C ARG A 175 13.85 -8.76 1.62
N THR A 176 14.69 -9.68 2.11
CA THR A 176 14.33 -11.11 2.20
C THR A 176 13.09 -11.31 3.08
N LEU A 177 13.05 -10.68 4.25
CA LEU A 177 11.91 -10.73 5.15
C LEU A 177 10.63 -10.19 4.51
N LEU A 178 10.73 -9.08 3.76
CA LEU A 178 9.59 -8.51 3.04
C LEU A 178 9.02 -9.52 2.02
N VAL A 179 9.87 -10.19 1.24
CA VAL A 179 9.43 -11.21 0.27
C VAL A 179 8.67 -12.34 0.97
N GLU A 180 9.21 -12.84 2.10
CA GLU A 180 8.52 -13.86 2.89
C GLU A 180 7.14 -13.38 3.40
N ASP A 181 7.07 -12.14 3.88
CA ASP A 181 5.83 -11.58 4.41
C ASP A 181 4.80 -11.29 3.30
N LEU A 182 5.24 -10.85 2.11
CA LEU A 182 4.37 -10.75 0.94
C LEU A 182 3.80 -12.11 0.50
N HIS A 183 4.59 -13.18 0.57
CA HIS A 183 4.09 -14.54 0.32
C HIS A 183 3.02 -14.96 1.34
N LYS A 184 3.25 -14.70 2.64
CA LYS A 184 2.24 -14.97 3.68
C LYS A 184 0.96 -14.17 3.43
N LEU A 185 1.07 -12.90 3.10
CA LEU A 185 -0.05 -12.02 2.81
C LEU A 185 -0.86 -12.50 1.59
N ARG A 186 -0.18 -12.88 0.51
CA ARG A 186 -0.81 -13.48 -0.66
C ARG A 186 -1.57 -14.76 -0.29
N ASN A 187 -0.95 -15.65 0.50
CA ASN A 187 -1.57 -16.92 0.92
C ASN A 187 -2.76 -16.71 1.87
N ARG A 188 -2.88 -15.56 2.52
CA ARG A 188 -4.06 -15.13 3.28
C ARG A 188 -5.19 -14.58 2.38
N GLY A 189 -5.00 -14.57 1.08
CA GLY A 189 -5.99 -14.08 0.12
C GLY A 189 -5.90 -12.59 -0.19
N ASN A 190 -4.92 -11.85 0.34
CA ASN A 190 -4.80 -10.43 0.01
C ASN A 190 -4.48 -10.20 -1.47
N ALA A 191 -5.05 -9.15 -2.06
CA ALA A 191 -4.71 -8.64 -3.38
C ALA A 191 -3.56 -7.64 -3.24
N ILE A 192 -2.43 -7.91 -3.88
CA ILE A 192 -1.20 -7.10 -3.71
C ILE A 192 -0.80 -6.52 -5.05
N LEU A 193 -0.70 -5.19 -5.12
CA LEU A 193 -0.18 -4.43 -6.25
C LEU A 193 1.12 -3.71 -5.83
N LEU A 194 2.24 -3.95 -6.56
CA LEU A 194 3.54 -3.34 -6.28
C LEU A 194 4.39 -3.13 -7.54
#